data_0c14298c2d3bf117c474ce7e8c6388b3
#
_entry.id   0c14298c2d3bf117c474ce7e8c6388b3
#
_cell.length_a   1.000
_cell.length_b   1.000
_cell.length_c   1.000
_cell.angle_alpha   90.00
_cell.angle_beta   90.00
_cell.angle_gamma   90.00
#
_symmetry.space_group_name_H-M   'P 1'
#
loop_
_entity.id
_entity.type
_entity.pdbx_description
1 polymer ?
#
loop_
_entity_poly.entity_id
_entity_poly.type
_entity_poly.pdbx_seq_one_letter_code
_entity_poly.pdbx_strand_id
1 'polypeptide(L)'
;MIANLRHLVRYRGLIQSLVARELKARYRGSVLGFFWSFVNPLLLLLIYSFVFTVVLPGVHPPELEPFALFMFCGILPWTWFSSSLLEASNVLIAGGNLIRKVLFPAEVLPAVTVLAGLVHFVLGLPILAAFLIYYRVPVYPTDLLWFPVIVFVQLVLTDRKSVV
;
A
#
# COMPACT_ATOMS: atom_id res chain seq x y z
N MET A 1 -16.03 1.27 16.95
CA MET A 1 -14.79 0.55 16.60
C MET A 1 -14.92 -0.97 16.69
N ILE A 2 -15.27 -1.54 17.84
CA ILE A 2 -15.41 -3.02 18.01
C ILE A 2 -16.58 -3.59 17.20
N ALA A 3 -17.64 -2.85 16.99
CA ALA A 3 -18.79 -3.26 16.16
C ALA A 3 -18.41 -3.42 14.68
N ASN A 4 -17.63 -2.49 14.13
CA ASN A 4 -17.17 -2.55 12.74
C ASN A 4 -16.20 -3.72 12.50
N LEU A 5 -15.31 -4.00 13.46
CA LEU A 5 -14.42 -5.17 13.38
C LEU A 5 -15.21 -6.50 13.37
N ARG A 6 -16.28 -6.61 14.17
CA ARG A 6 -17.16 -7.79 14.12
C ARG A 6 -17.88 -7.94 12.78
N HIS A 7 -18.32 -6.82 12.18
CA HIS A 7 -18.92 -6.81 10.86
C HIS A 7 -17.93 -7.23 9.78
N LEU A 8 -16.69 -6.72 9.80
CA LEU A 8 -15.63 -7.10 8.86
C LEU A 8 -15.29 -8.59 8.96
N VAL A 9 -15.17 -9.14 10.17
CA VAL A 9 -14.93 -10.57 10.38
C VAL A 9 -16.11 -11.42 9.87
N ARG A 10 -17.34 -10.98 10.05
CA ARG A 10 -18.54 -11.67 9.54
C ARG A 10 -18.58 -11.72 8.01
N TYR A 11 -18.13 -10.66 7.35
CA TYR A 11 -18.12 -10.55 5.87
C TYR A 11 -16.76 -10.88 5.25
N ARG A 12 -15.85 -11.56 5.96
CA ARG A 12 -14.49 -11.88 5.48
C ARG A 12 -14.46 -12.54 4.09
N GLY A 13 -15.35 -13.49 3.82
CA GLY A 13 -15.42 -14.16 2.52
C GLY A 13 -15.84 -13.22 1.39
N LEU A 14 -16.77 -12.31 1.67
CA LEU A 14 -17.18 -11.26 0.72
C LEU A 14 -16.02 -10.29 0.47
N ILE A 15 -15.36 -9.83 1.54
CA ILE A 15 -14.21 -8.92 1.44
C ILE A 15 -13.09 -9.55 0.61
N GLN A 16 -12.73 -10.80 0.87
CA GLN A 16 -11.70 -11.52 0.10
C GLN A 16 -12.05 -11.61 -1.39
N SER A 17 -13.30 -11.95 -1.72
CA SER A 17 -13.74 -12.03 -3.11
C SER A 17 -13.75 -10.67 -3.80
N LEU A 18 -14.11 -9.59 -3.08
CA LEU A 18 -14.08 -8.24 -3.59
C LEU A 18 -12.65 -7.72 -3.77
N VAL A 19 -11.75 -7.97 -2.81
CA VAL A 19 -10.32 -7.64 -2.94
C VAL A 19 -9.71 -8.35 -4.15
N ALA A 20 -9.97 -9.65 -4.31
CA ALA A 20 -9.50 -10.41 -5.46
C ALA A 20 -10.04 -9.86 -6.79
N ARG A 21 -11.31 -9.43 -6.82
CA ARG A 21 -11.93 -8.78 -7.97
C ARG A 21 -11.30 -7.43 -8.27
N GLU A 22 -11.06 -6.62 -7.25
CA GLU A 22 -10.42 -5.32 -7.36
C GLU A 22 -9.01 -5.43 -7.94
N LEU A 23 -8.20 -6.35 -7.40
CA LEU A 23 -6.85 -6.64 -7.90
C LEU A 23 -6.87 -7.10 -9.36
N LYS A 24 -7.80 -7.98 -9.74
CA LYS A 24 -7.97 -8.40 -11.13
C LYS A 24 -8.43 -7.26 -12.05
N ALA A 25 -9.28 -6.38 -11.55
CA ALA A 25 -9.80 -5.24 -12.33
C ALA A 25 -8.69 -4.22 -12.64
N ARG A 26 -7.78 -3.95 -11.69
CA ARG A 26 -6.63 -3.03 -11.88
C ARG A 26 -5.71 -3.45 -13.03
N TYR A 27 -5.56 -4.73 -13.25
CA TYR A 27 -4.63 -5.28 -14.24
C TYR A 27 -5.31 -5.87 -15.48
N ARG A 28 -6.63 -5.71 -15.58
CA ARG A 28 -7.41 -6.23 -16.70
C ARG A 28 -7.02 -5.51 -18.00
N GLY A 29 -6.62 -6.28 -19.01
CA GLY A 29 -6.20 -5.75 -20.30
C GLY A 29 -4.74 -5.32 -20.40
N SER A 30 -3.95 -5.48 -19.33
CA SER A 30 -2.52 -5.20 -19.35
C SER A 30 -1.72 -6.45 -19.72
N VAL A 31 -0.74 -6.32 -20.62
CA VAL A 31 0.17 -7.40 -21.04
C VAL A 31 0.99 -7.93 -19.87
N LEU A 32 1.42 -7.05 -18.97
CA LEU A 32 2.19 -7.42 -17.77
C LEU A 32 1.29 -7.83 -16.59
N GLY A 33 -0.03 -7.57 -16.67
CA GLY A 33 -0.97 -8.01 -15.65
C GLY A 33 -0.53 -7.69 -14.24
N PHE A 34 -0.56 -8.70 -13.37
CA PHE A 34 -0.18 -8.58 -11.96
C PHE A 34 1.30 -8.21 -11.73
N PHE A 35 2.19 -8.44 -12.71
CA PHE A 35 3.61 -8.07 -12.62
C PHE A 35 3.83 -6.57 -12.40
N TRP A 36 2.88 -5.71 -12.78
CA TRP A 36 2.94 -4.28 -12.48
C TRP A 36 3.05 -3.97 -10.98
N SER A 37 2.57 -4.85 -10.12
CA SER A 37 2.72 -4.71 -8.67
C SER A 37 4.18 -4.74 -8.20
N PHE A 38 5.06 -5.39 -8.96
CA PHE A 38 6.50 -5.45 -8.71
C PHE A 38 7.25 -4.40 -9.52
N VAL A 39 6.86 -4.21 -10.78
CA VAL A 39 7.53 -3.27 -11.69
C VAL A 39 7.43 -1.83 -11.19
N ASN A 40 6.26 -1.39 -10.72
CA ASN A 40 6.07 -0.03 -10.24
C ASN A 40 6.99 0.33 -9.06
N PRO A 41 7.04 -0.41 -7.94
CA PRO A 41 7.98 -0.10 -6.86
C PRO A 41 9.44 -0.24 -7.27
N LEU A 42 9.77 -1.18 -8.15
CA LEU A 42 11.13 -1.31 -8.69
C LEU A 42 11.53 -0.09 -9.51
N LEU A 43 10.68 0.34 -10.44
CA LEU A 43 10.93 1.55 -11.24
C LEU A 43 11.08 2.79 -10.36
N LEU A 44 10.24 2.92 -9.35
CA LEU A 44 10.31 4.03 -8.39
C LEU A 44 11.68 4.06 -7.70
N LEU A 45 12.13 2.91 -7.19
CA LEU A 45 13.43 2.80 -6.55
C LEU A 45 14.58 3.11 -7.52
N LEU A 46 14.51 2.61 -8.76
CA LEU A 46 15.52 2.88 -9.78
C LEU A 46 15.57 4.37 -10.14
N ILE A 47 14.42 5.04 -10.27
CA ILE A 47 14.34 6.48 -10.53
C ILE A 47 14.98 7.26 -9.39
N TYR A 48 14.64 6.95 -8.13
CA TYR A 48 15.26 7.63 -6.99
C TYR A 48 16.75 7.35 -6.89
N SER A 49 17.17 6.11 -7.12
CA SER A 49 18.58 5.78 -7.17
C SER A 49 19.31 6.63 -8.22
N PHE A 50 18.78 6.71 -9.44
CA PHE A 50 19.35 7.54 -10.51
C PHE A 50 19.38 9.02 -10.13
N VAL A 51 18.29 9.56 -9.61
CA VAL A 51 18.20 10.98 -9.24
C VAL A 51 19.24 11.33 -8.16
N PHE A 52 19.34 10.56 -7.11
CA PHE A 52 20.22 10.89 -5.98
C PHE A 52 21.68 10.48 -6.18
N THR A 53 21.97 9.55 -7.09
CA THR A 53 23.37 9.21 -7.39
C THR A 53 23.96 10.00 -8.56
N VAL A 54 23.12 10.37 -9.55
CA VAL A 54 23.61 10.97 -10.81
C VAL A 54 23.21 12.46 -10.92
N VAL A 55 21.95 12.80 -10.60
CA VAL A 55 21.43 14.16 -10.84
C VAL A 55 21.73 15.07 -9.65
N LEU A 56 21.60 14.58 -8.43
CA LEU A 56 21.76 15.34 -7.19
C LEU A 56 22.74 14.63 -6.23
N PRO A 57 23.98 14.37 -6.64
CA PRO A 57 24.97 13.74 -5.77
C PRO A 57 25.31 14.68 -4.61
N GLY A 58 25.35 14.13 -3.38
CA GLY A 58 25.78 14.90 -2.20
C GLY A 58 24.76 15.87 -1.60
N VAL A 59 23.50 15.85 -2.03
CA VAL A 59 22.42 16.66 -1.43
C VAL A 59 21.96 16.10 -0.07
N HIS A 60 22.30 14.87 0.24
CA HIS A 60 21.90 14.17 1.46
C HIS A 60 23.08 13.91 2.41
N PRO A 61 22.85 13.77 3.72
CA PRO A 61 23.88 13.39 4.68
C PRO A 61 24.52 12.05 4.33
N PRO A 62 25.86 11.91 4.47
CA PRO A 62 26.57 10.66 4.17
C PRO A 62 26.08 9.45 4.98
N GLU A 63 25.55 9.69 6.18
CA GLU A 63 25.03 8.66 7.08
C GLU A 63 23.76 7.95 6.51
N LEU A 64 23.09 8.59 5.56
CA LEU A 64 21.86 8.07 4.93
C LEU A 64 22.13 7.37 3.58
N GLU A 65 23.37 7.02 3.27
CA GLU A 65 23.65 6.26 2.06
C GLU A 65 23.31 4.76 2.23
N PRO A 66 22.65 4.16 1.24
CA PRO A 66 22.13 4.70 -0.02
C PRO A 66 20.82 5.46 0.18
N PHE A 67 20.82 6.76 -0.07
CA PHE A 67 19.68 7.65 0.17
C PHE A 67 18.40 7.23 -0.58
N ALA A 68 18.54 6.67 -1.78
CA ALA A 68 17.42 6.13 -2.54
C ALA A 68 16.64 5.04 -1.77
N LEU A 69 17.36 4.20 -1.05
CA LEU A 69 16.77 3.16 -0.22
C LEU A 69 16.04 3.74 1.00
N PHE A 70 16.67 4.71 1.66
CA PHE A 70 16.03 5.46 2.74
C PHE A 70 14.72 6.11 2.29
N MET A 71 14.74 6.81 1.16
CA MET A 71 13.53 7.40 0.57
C MET A 71 12.47 6.36 0.23
N PHE A 72 12.88 5.20 -0.31
CA PHE A 72 11.96 4.14 -0.67
C PHE A 72 11.26 3.54 0.55
N CYS A 73 11.95 3.41 1.69
CA CYS A 73 11.34 2.99 2.95
C CYS A 73 10.20 3.91 3.40
N GLY A 74 10.31 5.21 3.17
CA GLY A 74 9.28 6.18 3.50
C GLY A 74 8.16 6.25 2.46
N ILE A 75 8.52 6.23 1.18
CA ILE A 75 7.56 6.39 0.08
C ILE A 75 6.66 5.16 -0.09
N LEU A 76 7.16 3.97 0.18
CA LEU A 76 6.39 2.73 0.05
C LEU A 76 5.12 2.73 0.93
N PRO A 77 5.18 2.98 2.25
CA PRO A 77 3.99 3.11 3.07
C PRO A 77 3.18 4.38 2.74
N TRP A 78 3.84 5.48 2.37
CA TRP A 78 3.16 6.70 1.98
C TRP A 78 2.29 6.53 0.73
N THR A 79 2.78 5.86 -0.30
CA THR A 79 2.02 5.58 -1.52
C THR A 79 0.81 4.70 -1.25
N TRP A 80 0.96 3.69 -0.39
CA TRP A 80 -0.17 2.89 0.06
C TRP A 80 -1.23 3.75 0.76
N PHE A 81 -0.84 4.59 1.72
CA PHE A 81 -1.75 5.46 2.45
C PHE A 81 -2.50 6.42 1.51
N SER A 82 -1.77 7.17 0.69
CA SER A 82 -2.33 8.19 -0.18
C SER A 82 -3.25 7.59 -1.26
N SER A 83 -2.84 6.49 -1.89
CA SER A 83 -3.67 5.81 -2.88
C SER A 83 -4.93 5.21 -2.25
N SER A 84 -4.81 4.57 -1.09
CA SER A 84 -5.96 4.02 -0.37
C SER A 84 -6.99 5.08 -0.01
N LEU A 85 -6.52 6.26 0.42
CA LEU A 85 -7.41 7.38 0.77
C LEU A 85 -8.14 7.93 -0.45
N LEU A 86 -7.43 8.14 -1.56
CA LEU A 86 -8.01 8.63 -2.81
C LEU A 86 -9.02 7.64 -3.40
N GLU A 87 -8.66 6.36 -3.44
CA GLU A 87 -9.52 5.31 -3.97
C GLU A 87 -10.76 5.09 -3.11
N ALA A 88 -10.61 5.08 -1.77
CA ALA A 88 -11.75 4.97 -0.86
C ALA A 88 -12.76 6.11 -1.07
N SER A 89 -12.28 7.33 -1.30
CA SER A 89 -13.14 8.48 -1.60
C SER A 89 -13.88 8.31 -2.93
N ASN A 90 -13.17 7.86 -3.97
CA ASN A 90 -13.74 7.66 -5.30
C ASN A 90 -14.76 6.51 -5.33
N VAL A 91 -14.51 5.42 -4.60
CA VAL A 91 -15.41 4.27 -4.53
C VAL A 91 -16.75 4.63 -3.89
N LEU A 92 -16.76 5.50 -2.89
CA LEU A 92 -18.00 5.98 -2.27
C LEU A 92 -18.83 6.82 -3.26
N ILE A 93 -18.18 7.66 -4.06
CA ILE A 93 -18.85 8.48 -5.08
C ILE A 93 -19.39 7.60 -6.21
N ALA A 94 -18.56 6.71 -6.76
CA ALA A 94 -18.94 5.82 -7.87
C ALA A 94 -19.93 4.72 -7.44
N GLY A 95 -19.83 4.24 -6.19
CA GLY A 95 -20.65 3.18 -5.64
C GLY A 95 -22.06 3.60 -5.22
N GLY A 96 -22.40 4.89 -5.26
CA GLY A 96 -23.69 5.40 -4.80
C GLY A 96 -24.92 4.72 -5.46
N ASN A 97 -24.80 4.31 -6.71
CA ASN A 97 -25.85 3.56 -7.42
C ASN A 97 -25.95 2.09 -6.98
N LEU A 98 -24.84 1.49 -6.55
CA LEU A 98 -24.79 0.11 -6.07
C LEU A 98 -25.35 0.01 -4.65
N ILE A 99 -25.03 0.99 -3.81
CA ILE A 99 -25.52 1.11 -2.42
C ILE A 99 -27.03 1.25 -2.37
N ARG A 100 -27.63 1.97 -3.34
CA ARG A 100 -29.08 2.17 -3.41
C ARG A 100 -29.87 0.96 -3.91
N LYS A 101 -29.26 0.08 -4.70
CA LYS A 101 -29.95 -1.06 -5.35
C LYS A 101 -29.85 -2.37 -4.57
N VAL A 102 -28.87 -2.51 -3.68
CA VAL A 102 -28.64 -3.72 -2.88
C VAL A 102 -28.43 -3.27 -1.43
N LEU A 103 -28.99 -3.98 -0.46
CA LEU A 103 -28.72 -3.79 0.98
C LEU A 103 -27.27 -4.17 1.30
N PHE A 104 -26.33 -3.47 0.65
CA PHE A 104 -24.90 -3.71 0.75
C PHE A 104 -24.33 -2.76 1.82
N PRO A 105 -23.57 -3.26 2.81
CA PRO A 105 -22.94 -2.39 3.79
C PRO A 105 -21.90 -1.50 3.09
N ALA A 106 -22.21 -0.24 2.91
CA ALA A 106 -21.37 0.74 2.22
C ALA A 106 -19.95 0.83 2.81
N GLU A 107 -19.82 0.53 4.11
CA GLU A 107 -18.57 0.51 4.87
C GLU A 107 -17.55 -0.53 4.36
N VAL A 108 -18.03 -1.58 3.67
CA VAL A 108 -17.15 -2.64 3.14
C VAL A 108 -16.34 -2.16 1.92
N LEU A 109 -16.89 -1.22 1.14
CA LEU A 109 -16.21 -0.75 -0.09
C LEU A 109 -14.86 -0.05 0.20
N PRO A 110 -14.79 0.94 1.11
CA PRO A 110 -13.50 1.53 1.48
C PRO A 110 -12.53 0.52 2.09
N ALA A 111 -13.02 -0.41 2.92
CA ALA A 111 -12.15 -1.45 3.50
C ALA A 111 -11.53 -2.35 2.42
N VAL A 112 -12.26 -2.67 1.35
CA VAL A 112 -11.74 -3.45 0.21
C VAL A 112 -10.61 -2.71 -0.49
N THR A 113 -10.74 -1.40 -0.74
CA THR A 113 -9.68 -0.62 -1.40
C THR A 113 -8.43 -0.50 -0.55
N VAL A 114 -8.58 -0.30 0.76
CA VAL A 114 -7.46 -0.27 1.71
C VAL A 114 -6.72 -1.61 1.76
N LEU A 115 -7.47 -2.72 1.81
CA LEU A 115 -6.89 -4.06 1.81
C LEU A 115 -6.23 -4.42 0.46
N ALA A 116 -6.80 -4.00 -0.66
CA ALA A 116 -6.18 -4.16 -1.98
C ALA A 116 -4.86 -3.39 -2.06
N GLY A 117 -4.82 -2.15 -1.54
CA GLY A 117 -3.61 -1.36 -1.41
C GLY A 117 -2.56 -2.01 -0.50
N LEU A 118 -2.99 -2.63 0.61
CA LEU A 118 -2.10 -3.39 1.50
C LEU A 118 -1.41 -4.55 0.76
N VAL A 119 -2.11 -5.25 -0.13
CA VAL A 119 -1.49 -6.31 -0.94
C VAL A 119 -0.36 -5.74 -1.79
N HIS A 120 -0.55 -4.59 -2.44
CA HIS A 120 0.53 -3.95 -3.21
C HIS A 120 1.71 -3.52 -2.35
N PHE A 121 1.43 -2.98 -1.17
CA PHE A 121 2.46 -2.64 -0.20
C PHE A 121 3.28 -3.88 0.20
N VAL A 122 2.62 -4.99 0.57
CA VAL A 122 3.28 -6.26 0.92
C VAL A 122 4.11 -6.81 -0.24
N LEU A 123 3.65 -6.66 -1.48
CA LEU A 123 4.42 -7.06 -2.67
C LEU A 123 5.64 -6.17 -2.94
N GLY A 124 5.66 -4.94 -2.44
CA GLY A 124 6.82 -4.06 -2.47
C GLY A 124 7.91 -4.43 -1.45
N LEU A 125 7.55 -5.11 -0.34
CA LEU A 125 8.50 -5.47 0.71
C LEU A 125 9.62 -6.42 0.28
N PRO A 126 9.40 -7.46 -0.55
CA PRO A 126 10.47 -8.29 -1.08
C PRO A 126 11.50 -7.50 -1.88
N ILE A 127 11.07 -6.48 -2.63
CA ILE A 127 11.97 -5.59 -3.37
C ILE A 127 12.83 -4.80 -2.39
N LEU A 128 12.20 -4.20 -1.38
CA LEU A 128 12.90 -3.50 -0.31
C LEU A 128 13.92 -4.42 0.37
N ALA A 129 13.51 -5.64 0.76
CA ALA A 129 14.37 -6.61 1.40
C ALA A 129 15.55 -7.01 0.51
N ALA A 130 15.33 -7.24 -0.79
CA ALA A 130 16.39 -7.58 -1.74
C ALA A 130 17.44 -6.46 -1.84
N PHE A 131 17.00 -5.20 -1.86
CA PHE A 131 17.93 -4.05 -1.89
C PHE A 131 18.64 -3.83 -0.56
N LEU A 132 17.99 -4.03 0.60
CA LEU A 132 18.65 -4.00 1.91
C LEU A 132 19.79 -5.03 1.98
N ILE A 133 19.55 -6.24 1.47
CA ILE A 133 20.57 -7.29 1.41
C ILE A 133 21.69 -6.91 0.43
N TYR A 134 21.33 -6.38 -0.75
CA TYR A 134 22.29 -5.99 -1.78
C TYR A 134 23.25 -4.90 -1.28
N TYR A 135 22.73 -3.87 -0.61
CA TYR A 135 23.54 -2.79 -0.04
C TYR A 135 24.14 -3.13 1.33
N ARG A 136 23.88 -4.32 1.86
CA ARG A 136 24.36 -4.79 3.16
C ARG A 136 24.02 -3.82 4.31
N VAL A 137 22.87 -3.18 4.23
CA VAL A 137 22.41 -2.29 5.31
C VAL A 137 22.09 -3.13 6.55
N PRO A 138 22.65 -2.82 7.72
CA PRO A 138 22.36 -3.55 8.93
C PRO A 138 20.90 -3.32 9.35
N VAL A 139 20.13 -4.39 9.43
CA VAL A 139 18.76 -4.36 9.93
C VAL A 139 18.75 -4.93 11.33
N TYR A 140 18.44 -4.11 12.32
CA TYR A 140 18.34 -4.57 13.68
C TYR A 140 16.95 -5.18 13.95
N PRO A 141 16.86 -6.30 14.68
CA PRO A 141 15.57 -6.93 15.01
C PRO A 141 14.62 -6.01 15.77
N THR A 142 15.16 -5.07 16.55
CA THR A 142 14.40 -4.03 17.26
C THR A 142 13.65 -3.11 16.31
N ASP A 143 14.25 -2.76 15.16
CA ASP A 143 13.64 -1.87 14.18
C ASP A 143 12.51 -2.59 13.45
N LEU A 144 12.63 -3.88 13.25
CA LEU A 144 11.61 -4.72 12.63
C LEU A 144 10.32 -4.80 13.49
N LEU A 145 10.43 -4.66 14.81
CA LEU A 145 9.27 -4.63 15.72
C LEU A 145 8.39 -3.39 15.52
N TRP A 146 8.96 -2.28 15.05
CA TRP A 146 8.18 -1.08 14.76
C TRP A 146 7.36 -1.19 13.48
N PHE A 147 7.76 -2.06 12.57
CA PHE A 147 7.09 -2.24 11.28
C PHE A 147 5.61 -2.63 11.42
N PRO A 148 5.22 -3.68 12.17
CA PRO A 148 3.81 -4.02 12.37
C PRO A 148 3.03 -2.92 13.10
N VAL A 149 3.69 -2.16 13.98
CA VAL A 149 3.05 -1.02 14.67
C VAL A 149 2.70 0.08 13.67
N ILE A 150 3.62 0.43 12.77
CA ILE A 150 3.40 1.44 11.72
C ILE A 150 2.26 1.00 10.79
N VAL A 151 2.29 -0.26 10.33
CA VAL A 151 1.24 -0.82 9.46
C VAL A 151 -0.12 -0.80 10.17
N PHE A 152 -0.17 -1.17 11.44
CA PHE A 152 -1.40 -1.15 12.23
C PHE A 152 -1.96 0.27 12.41
N VAL A 153 -1.12 1.22 12.79
CA VAL A 153 -1.51 2.64 12.93
C VAL A 153 -2.02 3.18 11.61
N GLN A 154 -1.34 2.88 10.52
CA GLN A 154 -1.74 3.31 9.17
C GLN A 154 -3.07 2.72 8.75
N LEU A 155 -3.32 1.42 9.00
CA LEU A 155 -4.62 0.78 8.75
C LEU A 155 -5.74 1.48 9.53
N VAL A 156 -5.54 1.73 10.83
CA VAL A 156 -6.53 2.40 11.69
C VAL A 156 -6.81 3.83 11.22
N LEU A 157 -5.78 4.58 10.82
CA LEU A 157 -5.94 5.94 10.32
C LEU A 157 -6.67 5.99 8.98
N THR A 158 -6.35 5.06 8.08
CA THR A 158 -6.96 5.00 6.74
C THR A 158 -8.42 4.55 6.84
N ASP A 159 -8.73 3.56 7.67
CA ASP A 159 -10.10 3.07 7.88
C ASP A 159 -10.99 4.17 8.51
N ARG A 160 -10.48 4.92 9.48
CA ARG A 160 -11.24 6.03 10.08
C ARG A 160 -11.57 7.16 9.10
N LYS A 161 -10.63 7.53 8.23
CA LYS A 161 -10.82 8.63 7.28
C LYS A 161 -11.67 8.25 6.06
N SER A 162 -11.77 6.95 5.76
CA SER A 162 -12.59 6.46 4.65
C SER A 162 -14.09 6.39 4.97
N VAL A 163 -14.48 6.49 6.25
CA VAL A 163 -15.87 6.34 6.72
C VAL A 163 -16.49 7.69 7.13
N VAL A 164 -15.73 8.77 7.25
CA VAL A 164 -16.19 10.14 7.52
C VAL A 164 -16.37 10.91 6.23
#